data_f79926e9e8ff94d3357544d253b78644
#
_entry.id   f79926e9e8ff94d3357544d253b78644
#
_cell.length_a   1.000
_cell.length_b   1.000
_cell.length_c   1.000
_cell.angle_alpha   90.00
_cell.angle_beta   90.00
_cell.angle_gamma   90.00
#
_symmetry.space_group_name_H-M   'P 1'
#
loop_
_entity.id
_entity.type
_entity.pdbx_description
1 polymer ?
#
loop_
_entity_poly.entity_id
_entity_poly.type
_entity_poly.pdbx_seq_one_letter_code
_entity_poly.pdbx_strand_id
1 'polypeptide(L)'
;MHRNSYAPGKIVLSGEYAVLFGSSGIAVPSSHGVTATFEEDPKRENIDIYWEAAPDATQYVTYVEKIVALCRKNDTKGGKLTVRATLPIGKGMGSSTALVVAVVRALLGDVRETALRIENTLSPGNSGFDFAVIWQGAPILYRKGEVQPIGLPAQLLQSAVLIDTGAPGESTNELVAWMRGREADIREPLKVIASCTGRLMRGEPFDIIMREHHKAQVALGVVPPEAQQLIAAIESAGGAGKVVGAGSRTGGAGMVLAIGDREEIVKIAGERSMPTMEL
;
A
#
# COMPACT_ATOMS: atom_id res chain seq x y z
N MET A 1 -8.03 23.76 -19.28
CA MET A 1 -6.96 23.61 -18.26
C MET A 1 -6.34 22.22 -18.39
N HIS A 2 -5.02 22.08 -18.27
CA HIS A 2 -4.33 20.77 -18.31
C HIS A 2 -3.61 20.60 -16.98
N ARG A 3 -3.91 19.50 -16.25
CA ARG A 3 -3.25 19.17 -14.98
C ARG A 3 -2.76 17.73 -15.01
N ASN A 4 -1.51 17.56 -14.68
CA ASN A 4 -0.90 16.23 -14.47
C ASN A 4 -0.55 16.08 -12.99
N SER A 5 -0.86 14.93 -12.41
CA SER A 5 -0.61 14.61 -11.02
C SER A 5 -0.06 13.20 -10.88
N TYR A 6 0.74 13.00 -9.85
CA TYR A 6 1.28 11.69 -9.46
C TYR A 6 1.02 11.44 -7.97
N ALA A 7 0.67 10.21 -7.66
CA ALA A 7 0.61 9.70 -6.30
C ALA A 7 1.39 8.37 -6.23
N PRO A 8 2.41 8.26 -5.36
CA PRO A 8 3.14 7.01 -5.19
C PRO A 8 2.25 5.93 -4.59
N GLY A 9 2.63 4.67 -4.75
CA GLY A 9 2.19 3.62 -3.85
C GLY A 9 2.88 3.73 -2.49
N LYS A 10 2.65 2.77 -1.60
CA LYS A 10 3.30 2.71 -0.29
C LYS A 10 3.83 1.30 0.01
N ILE A 11 4.85 1.27 0.85
CA ILE A 11 5.39 0.05 1.43
C ILE A 11 5.42 0.27 2.94
N VAL A 12 4.67 -0.55 3.68
CA VAL A 12 4.71 -0.54 5.15
C VAL A 12 5.92 -1.36 5.59
N LEU A 13 6.84 -0.72 6.28
CA LEU A 13 8.01 -1.40 6.85
C LEU A 13 7.67 -2.06 8.19
N SER A 14 6.82 -1.42 8.99
CA SER A 14 6.30 -1.98 10.23
C SER A 14 5.05 -1.21 10.68
N GLY A 15 4.19 -1.86 11.45
CA GLY A 15 3.00 -1.25 12.06
C GLY A 15 1.68 -1.70 11.47
N GLU A 16 1.66 -2.62 10.47
CA GLU A 16 0.43 -3.17 9.92
C GLU A 16 -0.48 -3.67 11.05
N TYR A 17 -1.74 -3.34 10.98
CA TYR A 17 -2.75 -3.57 12.01
C TYR A 17 -2.51 -2.87 13.35
N ALA A 18 -1.27 -2.81 13.86
CA ALA A 18 -0.95 -2.18 15.14
C ALA A 18 -1.37 -0.69 15.18
N VAL A 19 -1.30 0.00 14.03
CA VAL A 19 -1.78 1.40 13.89
C VAL A 19 -3.29 1.55 14.13
N LEU A 20 -4.10 0.51 13.86
CA LEU A 20 -5.55 0.52 14.14
C LEU A 20 -5.85 0.56 15.64
N PHE A 21 -4.93 0.02 16.45
CA PHE A 21 -5.01 -0.06 17.90
C PHE A 21 -4.14 0.99 18.60
N GLY A 22 -3.72 2.03 17.85
CA GLY A 22 -3.05 3.20 18.40
C GLY A 22 -1.54 3.12 18.55
N SER A 23 -0.91 2.06 18.04
CA SER A 23 0.54 1.97 17.93
C SER A 23 1.07 2.78 16.75
N SER A 24 2.40 3.00 16.73
CA SER A 24 3.04 3.66 15.59
C SER A 24 3.30 2.70 14.44
N GLY A 25 3.41 3.23 13.22
CA GLY A 25 3.85 2.50 12.04
C GLY A 25 4.82 3.32 11.20
N ILE A 26 5.65 2.65 10.43
CA ILE A 26 6.61 3.26 9.49
C ILE A 26 6.25 2.79 8.09
N ALA A 27 6.07 3.73 7.18
CA ALA A 27 5.87 3.45 5.76
C ALA A 27 6.72 4.39 4.90
N VAL A 28 7.04 3.92 3.70
CA VAL A 28 7.77 4.65 2.68
C VAL A 28 6.93 4.71 1.39
N PRO A 29 7.08 5.77 0.57
CA PRO A 29 6.49 5.77 -0.76
C PRO A 29 7.22 4.74 -1.64
N SER A 30 6.48 4.11 -2.56
CA SER A 30 7.03 3.28 -3.63
C SER A 30 7.46 4.17 -4.80
N SER A 31 8.43 3.72 -5.61
CA SER A 31 8.75 4.32 -6.92
C SER A 31 7.62 4.15 -7.93
N HIS A 32 6.77 3.14 -7.74
CA HIS A 32 5.59 2.88 -8.55
C HIS A 32 4.37 3.60 -7.97
N GLY A 33 3.48 4.09 -8.84
CA GLY A 33 2.34 4.88 -8.42
C GLY A 33 1.25 5.00 -9.47
N VAL A 34 0.40 5.98 -9.27
CA VAL A 34 -0.69 6.36 -10.17
C VAL A 34 -0.43 7.76 -10.72
N THR A 35 -0.50 7.89 -12.04
CA THR A 35 -0.56 9.19 -12.73
C THR A 35 -1.99 9.44 -13.17
N ALA A 36 -2.49 10.65 -12.93
CA ALA A 36 -3.78 11.10 -13.45
C ALA A 36 -3.58 12.43 -14.19
N THR A 37 -4.06 12.48 -15.43
CA THR A 37 -3.99 13.68 -16.27
C THR A 37 -5.41 14.13 -16.61
N PHE A 38 -5.75 15.37 -16.28
CA PHE A 38 -7.05 15.96 -16.61
C PHE A 38 -6.91 17.07 -17.64
N GLU A 39 -7.63 16.93 -18.73
CA GLU A 39 -7.77 17.90 -19.81
C GLU A 39 -9.19 18.46 -19.77
N GLU A 40 -9.35 19.69 -19.27
CA GLU A 40 -10.64 20.36 -19.21
C GLU A 40 -11.11 20.71 -20.62
N ASP A 41 -12.36 20.38 -20.93
CA ASP A 41 -13.05 20.78 -22.14
C ASP A 41 -14.38 21.48 -21.77
N PRO A 42 -14.46 22.81 -21.90
CA PRO A 42 -15.67 23.57 -21.56
C PRO A 42 -16.93 23.19 -22.36
N LYS A 43 -16.76 22.46 -23.47
CA LYS A 43 -17.86 21.95 -24.31
C LYS A 43 -18.44 20.62 -23.79
N ARG A 44 -17.79 19.99 -22.84
CA ARG A 44 -18.21 18.72 -22.24
C ARG A 44 -18.92 18.98 -20.92
N GLU A 45 -20.03 18.31 -20.71
CA GLU A 45 -20.73 18.31 -19.42
C GLU A 45 -20.17 17.24 -18.47
N ASN A 46 -19.60 16.17 -19.01
CA ASN A 46 -19.10 15.03 -18.26
C ASN A 46 -17.58 14.91 -18.35
N ILE A 47 -17.01 14.13 -17.42
CA ILE A 47 -15.61 13.70 -17.44
C ILE A 47 -15.56 12.30 -18.03
N ASP A 48 -14.94 12.18 -19.21
CA ASP A 48 -14.68 10.89 -19.83
C ASP A 48 -13.40 10.28 -19.24
N ILE A 49 -13.48 9.05 -18.71
CA ILE A 49 -12.37 8.37 -18.04
C ILE A 49 -11.71 7.42 -19.03
N TYR A 50 -10.39 7.54 -19.18
CA TYR A 50 -9.54 6.68 -19.98
C TYR A 50 -8.51 6.03 -19.09
N TRP A 51 -8.47 4.70 -19.11
CA TRP A 51 -7.47 3.93 -18.36
C TRP A 51 -6.38 3.43 -19.32
N GLU A 52 -5.13 3.81 -19.03
CA GLU A 52 -3.96 3.31 -19.77
C GLU A 52 -3.33 2.14 -19.01
N ALA A 53 -3.10 1.01 -19.73
CA ALA A 53 -2.21 -0.08 -19.31
C ALA A 53 -2.72 -1.15 -18.31
N ALA A 54 -4.02 -1.46 -18.23
CA ALA A 54 -4.43 -2.69 -17.56
C ALA A 54 -5.58 -3.39 -18.31
N PRO A 55 -5.41 -4.61 -18.82
CA PRO A 55 -6.46 -5.35 -19.54
C PRO A 55 -7.72 -5.64 -18.69
N ASP A 56 -7.58 -5.80 -17.36
CA ASP A 56 -8.66 -6.14 -16.43
C ASP A 56 -9.10 -4.96 -15.54
N ALA A 57 -9.04 -3.74 -16.07
CA ALA A 57 -9.28 -2.53 -15.31
C ALA A 57 -10.74 -2.23 -14.97
N THR A 58 -11.72 -3.01 -15.40
CA THR A 58 -13.16 -2.69 -15.30
C THR A 58 -13.59 -2.33 -13.88
N GLN A 59 -13.19 -3.10 -12.88
CA GLN A 59 -13.49 -2.82 -11.47
C GLN A 59 -12.85 -1.50 -10.96
N TYR A 60 -11.70 -1.13 -11.52
CA TYR A 60 -10.97 0.10 -11.14
C TYR A 60 -11.52 1.32 -11.87
N VAL A 61 -12.04 1.17 -13.10
CA VAL A 61 -12.80 2.22 -13.78
C VAL A 61 -13.97 2.65 -12.91
N THR A 62 -14.77 1.70 -12.43
CA THR A 62 -15.90 1.97 -11.51
C THR A 62 -15.44 2.66 -10.21
N TYR A 63 -14.27 2.32 -9.70
CA TYR A 63 -13.71 3.00 -8.53
C TYR A 63 -13.33 4.45 -8.84
N VAL A 64 -12.69 4.70 -9.99
CA VAL A 64 -12.36 6.06 -10.46
C VAL A 64 -13.63 6.88 -10.72
N GLU A 65 -14.67 6.29 -11.30
CA GLU A 65 -15.98 6.94 -11.47
C GLU A 65 -16.56 7.45 -10.15
N LYS A 66 -16.47 6.64 -9.08
CA LYS A 66 -16.90 7.06 -7.72
C LYS A 66 -16.07 8.24 -7.20
N ILE A 67 -14.74 8.22 -7.41
CA ILE A 67 -13.88 9.35 -7.04
C ILE A 67 -14.30 10.62 -7.79
N VAL A 68 -14.45 10.52 -9.12
CA VAL A 68 -14.88 11.63 -9.99
C VAL A 68 -16.24 12.19 -9.55
N ALA A 69 -17.21 11.30 -9.24
CA ALA A 69 -18.53 11.71 -8.76
C ALA A 69 -18.47 12.49 -7.44
N LEU A 70 -17.56 12.10 -6.53
CA LEU A 70 -17.32 12.82 -5.28
C LEU A 70 -16.60 14.16 -5.49
N CYS A 71 -15.70 14.23 -6.47
CA CYS A 71 -15.02 15.47 -6.87
C CYS A 71 -16.00 16.47 -7.52
N ARG A 72 -16.95 16.01 -8.33
CA ARG A 72 -17.92 16.86 -9.05
C ARG A 72 -18.84 17.69 -8.15
N LYS A 73 -19.03 17.29 -6.90
CA LYS A 73 -19.74 18.11 -5.90
C LYS A 73 -19.04 19.44 -5.58
N ASN A 74 -17.86 19.68 -6.15
CA ASN A 74 -17.03 20.88 -5.95
C ASN A 74 -16.82 21.67 -7.27
N ASP A 75 -17.83 21.77 -8.14
CA ASP A 75 -17.82 22.55 -9.40
C ASP A 75 -16.75 22.13 -10.43
N THR A 76 -16.47 20.83 -10.53
CA THR A 76 -15.56 20.31 -11.55
C THR A 76 -16.20 20.40 -12.95
N LYS A 77 -15.49 21.00 -13.90
CA LYS A 77 -15.91 21.09 -15.30
C LYS A 77 -15.73 19.74 -16.02
N GLY A 78 -16.40 19.58 -17.17
CA GLY A 78 -16.24 18.41 -18.02
C GLY A 78 -14.86 18.33 -18.68
N GLY A 79 -14.52 17.18 -19.24
CA GLY A 79 -13.23 16.99 -19.89
C GLY A 79 -12.84 15.52 -20.03
N LYS A 80 -11.53 15.28 -20.23
CA LYS A 80 -10.93 13.96 -20.34
C LYS A 80 -10.01 13.70 -19.15
N LEU A 81 -10.25 12.61 -18.42
CA LEU A 81 -9.38 12.13 -17.36
C LEU A 81 -8.67 10.87 -17.82
N THR A 82 -7.36 10.91 -17.96
CA THR A 82 -6.53 9.74 -18.27
C THR A 82 -5.83 9.26 -17.00
N VAL A 83 -5.98 7.97 -16.66
CA VAL A 83 -5.38 7.34 -15.47
C VAL A 83 -4.43 6.24 -15.90
N ARG A 84 -3.22 6.23 -15.35
CA ARG A 84 -2.20 5.21 -15.57
C ARG A 84 -1.64 4.74 -14.23
N ALA A 85 -1.59 3.42 -14.01
CA ALA A 85 -0.97 2.83 -12.83
C ALA A 85 0.28 2.04 -13.22
N THR A 86 1.37 2.25 -12.50
CA THR A 86 2.60 1.44 -12.60
C THR A 86 2.78 0.51 -11.40
N LEU A 87 1.96 0.68 -10.33
CA LEU A 87 1.96 -0.21 -9.18
C LEU A 87 0.94 -1.35 -9.38
N PRO A 88 1.18 -2.54 -8.80
CA PRO A 88 0.22 -3.62 -8.78
C PRO A 88 -1.04 -3.23 -8.01
N ILE A 89 -2.20 -3.33 -8.69
CA ILE A 89 -3.46 -2.91 -8.09
C ILE A 89 -4.03 -4.04 -7.22
N GLY A 90 -4.54 -3.69 -6.02
CA GLY A 90 -5.12 -4.65 -5.09
C GLY A 90 -4.11 -5.58 -4.40
N LYS A 91 -2.82 -5.29 -4.45
CA LYS A 91 -1.73 -6.12 -3.92
C LYS A 91 -1.10 -5.59 -2.62
N GLY A 92 -1.81 -4.76 -1.86
CA GLY A 92 -1.33 -4.24 -0.57
C GLY A 92 -0.42 -3.00 -0.65
N MET A 93 -0.21 -2.42 -1.85
CA MET A 93 0.63 -1.24 -2.06
C MET A 93 -0.12 0.10 -2.01
N GLY A 94 -1.35 0.12 -1.51
CA GLY A 94 -2.15 1.36 -1.37
C GLY A 94 -2.70 1.91 -2.69
N SER A 95 -2.94 1.05 -3.68
CA SER A 95 -3.40 1.47 -5.02
C SER A 95 -4.73 2.24 -5.00
N SER A 96 -5.69 1.86 -4.16
CA SER A 96 -6.96 2.58 -4.02
C SER A 96 -6.74 4.02 -3.53
N THR A 97 -5.93 4.19 -2.51
CA THR A 97 -5.58 5.51 -1.96
C THR A 97 -4.77 6.34 -2.96
N ALA A 98 -3.82 5.71 -3.69
CA ALA A 98 -3.06 6.38 -4.74
C ALA A 98 -3.98 6.88 -5.87
N LEU A 99 -5.00 6.11 -6.25
CA LEU A 99 -6.05 6.54 -7.19
C LEU A 99 -6.81 7.76 -6.66
N VAL A 100 -7.25 7.75 -5.40
CA VAL A 100 -7.93 8.90 -4.79
C VAL A 100 -7.03 10.14 -4.84
N VAL A 101 -5.79 10.03 -4.38
CA VAL A 101 -4.87 11.18 -4.31
C VAL A 101 -4.55 11.72 -5.70
N ALA A 102 -4.21 10.84 -6.67
CA ALA A 102 -3.88 11.27 -8.03
C ALA A 102 -5.08 11.93 -8.72
N VAL A 103 -6.26 11.31 -8.69
CA VAL A 103 -7.46 11.83 -9.35
C VAL A 103 -7.92 13.15 -8.72
N VAL A 104 -7.94 13.24 -7.38
CA VAL A 104 -8.30 14.50 -6.69
C VAL A 104 -7.34 15.62 -7.06
N ARG A 105 -6.03 15.36 -7.04
CA ARG A 105 -5.02 16.35 -7.45
C ARG A 105 -5.18 16.79 -8.90
N ALA A 106 -5.50 15.87 -9.82
CA ALA A 106 -5.73 16.20 -11.22
C ALA A 106 -6.98 17.08 -11.40
N LEU A 107 -8.07 16.77 -10.71
CA LEU A 107 -9.35 17.46 -10.87
C LEU A 107 -9.43 18.76 -10.05
N LEU A 108 -9.00 18.73 -8.80
CA LEU A 108 -9.21 19.82 -7.84
C LEU A 108 -7.93 20.55 -7.41
N GLY A 109 -6.75 19.99 -7.71
CA GLY A 109 -5.47 20.48 -7.20
C GLY A 109 -5.12 19.89 -5.84
N ASP A 110 -4.20 20.52 -5.13
CA ASP A 110 -3.60 19.99 -3.87
C ASP A 110 -4.51 20.28 -2.65
N VAL A 111 -5.70 19.70 -2.65
CA VAL A 111 -6.75 19.88 -1.63
C VAL A 111 -6.82 18.68 -0.67
N ARG A 112 -5.86 18.61 0.26
CA ARG A 112 -5.65 17.48 1.17
C ARG A 112 -6.90 17.04 1.93
N GLU A 113 -7.65 17.98 2.51
CA GLU A 113 -8.83 17.67 3.32
C GLU A 113 -9.95 17.06 2.48
N THR A 114 -10.13 17.54 1.24
CA THR A 114 -11.11 16.97 0.31
C THR A 114 -10.69 15.56 -0.10
N ALA A 115 -9.41 15.33 -0.42
CA ALA A 115 -8.89 14.01 -0.74
C ALA A 115 -9.07 13.02 0.42
N LEU A 116 -8.75 13.43 1.66
CA LEU A 116 -8.94 12.61 2.85
C LEU A 116 -10.41 12.29 3.10
N ARG A 117 -11.31 13.25 2.90
CA ARG A 117 -12.75 13.01 3.03
C ARG A 117 -13.26 12.00 1.99
N ILE A 118 -12.78 12.10 0.75
CA ILE A 118 -13.13 11.14 -0.32
C ILE A 118 -12.58 9.75 0.04
N GLU A 119 -11.33 9.64 0.47
CA GLU A 119 -10.72 8.39 0.94
C GLU A 119 -11.56 7.74 2.05
N ASN A 120 -11.92 8.51 3.09
CA ASN A 120 -12.73 8.02 4.20
C ASN A 120 -14.15 7.59 3.78
N THR A 121 -14.70 8.21 2.73
CA THR A 121 -16.01 7.84 2.18
C THR A 121 -15.94 6.51 1.42
N LEU A 122 -14.86 6.28 0.67
CA LEU A 122 -14.67 5.08 -0.14
C LEU A 122 -14.12 3.89 0.66
N SER A 123 -13.37 4.17 1.73
CA SER A 123 -12.75 3.18 2.61
C SER A 123 -13.07 3.47 4.08
N PRO A 124 -14.32 3.31 4.53
CA PRO A 124 -14.71 3.64 5.88
C PRO A 124 -13.97 2.76 6.90
N GLY A 125 -13.52 3.38 7.98
CA GLY A 125 -12.80 2.69 9.07
C GLY A 125 -11.33 2.41 8.78
N ASN A 126 -10.75 2.95 7.70
CA ASN A 126 -9.30 2.90 7.48
C ASN A 126 -8.54 3.62 8.61
N SER A 127 -7.24 3.33 8.74
CA SER A 127 -6.39 3.95 9.78
C SER A 127 -5.90 5.36 9.41
N GLY A 128 -6.03 5.76 8.14
CA GLY A 128 -5.40 6.95 7.58
C GLY A 128 -3.91 6.80 7.26
N PHE A 129 -3.29 5.66 7.58
CA PHE A 129 -1.85 5.43 7.39
C PHE A 129 -1.44 5.45 5.92
N ASP A 130 -2.17 4.72 5.05
CA ASP A 130 -1.92 4.69 3.62
C ASP A 130 -2.04 6.09 3.02
N PHE A 131 -3.11 6.81 3.37
CA PHE A 131 -3.31 8.19 2.92
C PHE A 131 -2.17 9.11 3.36
N ALA A 132 -1.71 8.97 4.60
CA ALA A 132 -0.65 9.81 5.13
C ALA A 132 0.65 9.70 4.34
N VAL A 133 1.14 8.47 4.09
CA VAL A 133 2.40 8.26 3.37
C VAL A 133 2.28 8.61 1.89
N ILE A 134 1.18 8.27 1.23
CA ILE A 134 0.94 8.55 -0.19
C ILE A 134 0.80 10.05 -0.44
N TRP A 135 0.08 10.75 0.46
CA TRP A 135 -0.05 12.21 0.38
C TRP A 135 1.28 12.92 0.60
N GLN A 136 2.03 12.49 1.62
CA GLN A 136 3.33 13.08 1.98
C GLN A 136 4.39 12.83 0.90
N GLY A 137 4.37 11.68 0.22
CA GLY A 137 5.37 11.29 -0.78
C GLY A 137 6.79 11.13 -0.21
N ALA A 138 6.92 10.91 1.10
CA ALA A 138 8.18 10.73 1.82
C ALA A 138 8.01 9.67 2.92
N PRO A 139 9.11 9.07 3.45
CA PRO A 139 9.05 8.19 4.60
C PRO A 139 8.43 8.88 5.82
N ILE A 140 7.52 8.17 6.50
CA ILE A 140 6.84 8.70 7.68
C ILE A 140 6.85 7.72 8.84
N LEU A 141 6.86 8.28 10.05
CA LEU A 141 6.34 7.66 11.26
C LEU A 141 4.91 8.16 11.45
N TYR A 142 3.98 7.23 11.59
CA TYR A 142 2.56 7.52 11.73
C TYR A 142 2.02 7.00 13.05
N ARG A 143 1.17 7.78 13.73
CA ARG A 143 0.44 7.36 14.92
C ARG A 143 -0.86 8.14 15.07
N LYS A 144 -2.01 7.46 15.03
CA LYS A 144 -3.33 8.07 15.29
C LYS A 144 -3.62 9.38 14.54
N GLY A 145 -3.24 9.47 13.26
CA GLY A 145 -3.39 10.68 12.46
C GLY A 145 -2.20 11.66 12.54
N GLU A 146 -1.34 11.52 13.51
CA GLU A 146 -0.09 12.28 13.57
C GLU A 146 0.91 11.72 12.56
N VAL A 147 1.48 12.60 11.74
CA VAL A 147 2.41 12.28 10.65
C VAL A 147 3.71 13.00 10.89
N GLN A 148 4.77 12.24 11.10
CA GLN A 148 6.13 12.76 11.23
C GLN A 148 6.98 12.27 10.06
N PRO A 149 7.45 13.15 9.16
CA PRO A 149 8.48 12.79 8.18
C PRO A 149 9.74 12.29 8.89
N ILE A 150 10.34 11.22 8.40
CA ILE A 150 11.56 10.62 8.97
C ILE A 150 12.60 10.40 7.89
N GLY A 151 13.87 10.43 8.29
CA GLY A 151 14.99 9.96 7.47
C GLY A 151 15.21 8.47 7.74
N LEU A 152 15.37 7.69 6.67
CA LEU A 152 15.79 6.29 6.75
C LEU A 152 17.14 6.13 6.03
N PRO A 153 18.03 5.24 6.51
CA PRO A 153 19.28 4.96 5.81
C PRO A 153 19.01 4.52 4.37
N ALA A 154 19.71 5.10 3.39
CA ALA A 154 19.54 4.79 1.98
C ALA A 154 19.75 3.29 1.68
N GLN A 155 20.63 2.65 2.46
CA GLN A 155 20.96 1.23 2.33
C GLN A 155 19.83 0.29 2.79
N LEU A 156 18.87 0.79 3.58
CA LEU A 156 17.82 -0.04 4.22
C LEU A 156 17.01 -0.85 3.20
N LEU A 157 16.74 -0.27 2.03
CA LEU A 157 15.94 -0.87 0.98
C LEU A 157 16.70 -1.06 -0.35
N GLN A 158 18.02 -0.85 -0.35
CA GLN A 158 18.83 -0.89 -1.58
C GLN A 158 18.83 -2.26 -2.27
N SER A 159 18.80 -3.34 -1.50
CA SER A 159 18.72 -4.72 -2.01
C SER A 159 17.31 -5.29 -2.00
N ALA A 160 16.31 -4.46 -1.71
CA ALA A 160 14.95 -4.95 -1.53
C ALA A 160 14.30 -5.31 -2.86
N VAL A 161 13.53 -6.39 -2.84
CA VAL A 161 12.73 -6.91 -3.95
C VAL A 161 11.29 -7.05 -3.48
N LEU A 162 10.36 -6.62 -4.31
CA LEU A 162 8.93 -6.90 -4.13
C LEU A 162 8.56 -8.14 -4.94
N ILE A 163 7.87 -9.09 -4.31
CA ILE A 163 7.46 -10.35 -4.94
C ILE A 163 5.94 -10.42 -4.91
N ASP A 164 5.32 -10.63 -6.06
CA ASP A 164 3.87 -10.79 -6.20
C ASP A 164 3.47 -12.23 -5.93
N THR A 165 2.84 -12.48 -4.79
CA THR A 165 2.35 -13.80 -4.38
C THR A 165 0.92 -14.09 -4.82
N GLY A 166 0.35 -13.24 -5.67
CA GLY A 166 -1.02 -13.38 -6.15
C GLY A 166 -2.03 -12.47 -5.44
N ALA A 167 -3.26 -12.50 -5.92
CA ALA A 167 -4.33 -11.66 -5.39
C ALA A 167 -4.75 -12.13 -3.99
N PRO A 168 -4.91 -11.22 -3.02
CA PRO A 168 -5.54 -11.52 -1.73
C PRO A 168 -6.96 -12.03 -1.91
N GLY A 169 -7.36 -13.02 -1.11
CA GLY A 169 -8.73 -13.55 -1.11
C GLY A 169 -9.73 -12.62 -0.43
N GLU A 170 -9.25 -11.75 0.48
CA GLU A 170 -10.06 -10.78 1.20
C GLU A 170 -9.59 -9.35 0.93
N SER A 171 -10.53 -8.41 0.94
CA SER A 171 -10.22 -6.98 0.89
C SER A 171 -9.61 -6.49 2.21
N THR A 172 -8.88 -5.37 2.16
CA THR A 172 -8.34 -4.72 3.37
C THR A 172 -9.45 -4.39 4.38
N ASN A 173 -10.63 -3.97 3.93
CA ASN A 173 -11.74 -3.62 4.81
C ASN A 173 -12.30 -4.85 5.55
N GLU A 174 -12.41 -6.00 4.89
CA GLU A 174 -12.83 -7.27 5.51
C GLU A 174 -11.81 -7.72 6.55
N LEU A 175 -10.51 -7.65 6.22
CA LEU A 175 -9.44 -8.01 7.16
C LEU A 175 -9.38 -7.07 8.37
N VAL A 176 -9.56 -5.77 8.18
CA VAL A 176 -9.63 -4.79 9.27
C VAL A 176 -10.83 -5.07 10.19
N ALA A 177 -12.01 -5.36 9.62
CA ALA A 177 -13.19 -5.72 10.40
C ALA A 177 -12.96 -7.02 11.19
N TRP A 178 -12.36 -8.03 10.55
CA TRP A 178 -12.02 -9.30 11.19
C TRP A 178 -11.01 -9.12 12.34
N MET A 179 -9.98 -8.29 12.17
CA MET A 179 -9.01 -7.98 13.22
C MET A 179 -9.66 -7.29 14.43
N ARG A 180 -10.55 -6.33 14.19
CA ARG A 180 -11.26 -5.63 15.28
C ARG A 180 -12.14 -6.57 16.09
N GLY A 181 -12.71 -7.60 15.48
CA GLY A 181 -13.50 -8.63 16.17
C GLY A 181 -12.67 -9.59 17.03
N ARG A 182 -11.33 -9.55 16.95
CA ARG A 182 -10.40 -10.49 17.60
C ARG A 182 -9.34 -9.81 18.46
N GLU A 183 -9.56 -8.58 18.89
CA GLU A 183 -8.54 -7.77 19.59
C GLU A 183 -7.88 -8.50 20.78
N ALA A 184 -8.64 -9.29 21.53
CA ALA A 184 -8.09 -10.06 22.65
C ALA A 184 -7.09 -11.13 22.21
N ASP A 185 -7.38 -11.84 21.11
CA ASP A 185 -6.58 -12.96 20.60
C ASP A 185 -5.29 -12.49 19.92
N ILE A 186 -5.32 -11.31 19.33
CA ILE A 186 -4.21 -10.77 18.51
C ILE A 186 -3.30 -9.80 19.28
N ARG A 187 -3.55 -9.59 20.57
CA ARG A 187 -2.82 -8.60 21.39
C ARG A 187 -1.31 -8.82 21.38
N GLU A 188 -0.86 -10.06 21.54
CA GLU A 188 0.58 -10.35 21.60
C GLU A 188 1.27 -10.16 20.24
N PRO A 189 0.78 -10.68 19.11
CA PRO A 189 1.34 -10.33 17.80
C PRO A 189 1.37 -8.82 17.52
N LEU A 190 0.34 -8.06 17.92
CA LEU A 190 0.33 -6.60 17.74
C LEU A 190 1.39 -5.90 18.57
N LYS A 191 1.69 -6.38 19.79
CA LYS A 191 2.80 -5.85 20.61
C LYS A 191 4.15 -6.10 19.94
N VAL A 192 4.36 -7.26 19.34
CA VAL A 192 5.58 -7.58 18.59
C VAL A 192 5.74 -6.62 17.42
N ILE A 193 4.70 -6.40 16.61
CA ILE A 193 4.72 -5.45 15.50
C ILE A 193 5.01 -4.02 15.98
N ALA A 194 4.40 -3.57 17.07
CA ALA A 194 4.65 -2.27 17.67
C ALA A 194 6.11 -2.14 18.16
N SER A 195 6.67 -3.20 18.75
CA SER A 195 8.08 -3.27 19.15
C SER A 195 9.01 -3.17 17.95
N CYS A 196 8.71 -3.88 16.85
CA CYS A 196 9.45 -3.82 15.59
C CYS A 196 9.55 -2.37 15.08
N THR A 197 8.45 -1.61 15.12
CA THR A 197 8.44 -0.19 14.74
C THR A 197 9.41 0.63 15.58
N GLY A 198 9.39 0.47 16.89
CA GLY A 198 10.29 1.19 17.80
C GLY A 198 11.77 0.81 17.60
N ARG A 199 12.06 -0.45 17.32
CA ARG A 199 13.41 -0.97 17.06
C ARG A 199 13.96 -0.45 15.73
N LEU A 200 13.12 -0.40 14.70
CA LEU A 200 13.49 0.19 13.40
C LEU A 200 13.86 1.67 13.55
N MET A 201 13.12 2.42 14.36
CA MET A 201 13.45 3.83 14.67
C MET A 201 14.77 3.99 15.43
N ARG A 202 15.22 2.99 16.18
CA ARG A 202 16.52 2.97 16.84
C ARG A 202 17.67 2.51 15.95
N GLY A 203 17.39 2.15 14.69
CA GLY A 203 18.40 1.69 13.74
C GLY A 203 18.89 0.26 13.98
N GLU A 204 18.08 -0.58 14.63
CA GLU A 204 18.39 -2.00 14.76
C GLU A 204 18.35 -2.71 13.38
N PRO A 205 19.07 -3.84 13.19
CA PRO A 205 19.16 -4.53 11.91
C PRO A 205 17.78 -4.89 11.34
N PHE A 206 17.50 -4.46 10.12
CA PHE A 206 16.16 -4.55 9.52
C PHE A 206 15.78 -6.00 9.17
N ASP A 207 16.73 -6.83 8.79
CA ASP A 207 16.52 -8.26 8.53
C ASP A 207 16.01 -9.00 9.77
N ILE A 208 16.59 -8.73 10.95
CA ILE A 208 16.13 -9.28 12.22
C ILE A 208 14.71 -8.83 12.53
N ILE A 209 14.45 -7.52 12.37
CA ILE A 209 13.12 -6.94 12.58
C ILE A 209 12.09 -7.56 11.63
N MET A 210 12.43 -7.72 10.34
CA MET A 210 11.53 -8.32 9.35
C MET A 210 11.13 -9.75 9.69
N ARG A 211 12.08 -10.58 10.14
CA ARG A 211 11.81 -11.97 10.54
C ARG A 211 10.84 -12.04 11.72
N GLU A 212 11.03 -11.20 12.73
CA GLU A 212 10.13 -11.15 13.89
C GLU A 212 8.75 -10.58 13.50
N HIS A 213 8.74 -9.55 12.68
CA HIS A 213 7.51 -8.97 12.16
C HIS A 213 6.71 -9.98 11.33
N HIS A 214 7.38 -10.74 10.45
CA HIS A 214 6.76 -11.82 9.68
C HIS A 214 6.13 -12.89 10.59
N LYS A 215 6.84 -13.36 11.61
CA LYS A 215 6.29 -14.31 12.59
C LYS A 215 5.02 -13.76 13.25
N ALA A 216 5.00 -12.47 13.58
CA ALA A 216 3.82 -11.83 14.13
C ALA A 216 2.66 -11.77 13.11
N GLN A 217 2.94 -11.47 11.82
CA GLN A 217 1.93 -11.50 10.76
C GLN A 217 1.36 -12.93 10.58
N VAL A 218 2.18 -13.97 10.65
CA VAL A 218 1.71 -15.37 10.64
C VAL A 218 0.81 -15.65 11.84
N ALA A 219 1.19 -15.20 13.04
CA ALA A 219 0.38 -15.37 14.25
C ALA A 219 -0.95 -14.58 14.19
N LEU A 220 -0.99 -13.45 13.47
CA LEU A 220 -2.24 -12.75 13.16
C LEU A 220 -3.15 -13.53 12.21
N GLY A 221 -2.60 -14.49 11.44
CA GLY A 221 -3.33 -15.30 10.46
C GLY A 221 -3.54 -14.58 9.12
N VAL A 222 -2.64 -13.67 8.73
CA VAL A 222 -2.74 -12.87 7.49
C VAL A 222 -1.63 -13.19 6.48
N VAL A 223 -0.97 -14.32 6.64
CA VAL A 223 0.05 -14.80 5.71
C VAL A 223 -0.34 -16.20 5.23
N PRO A 224 -0.84 -16.35 4.01
CA PRO A 224 -1.20 -17.64 3.43
C PRO A 224 0.00 -18.60 3.34
N PRO A 225 -0.23 -19.94 3.32
CA PRO A 225 0.84 -20.94 3.34
C PRO A 225 1.90 -20.77 2.24
N GLU A 226 1.51 -20.40 1.02
CA GLU A 226 2.45 -20.19 -0.09
C GLU A 226 3.39 -19.02 0.16
N ALA A 227 2.89 -17.92 0.72
CA ALA A 227 3.71 -16.77 1.10
C ALA A 227 4.64 -17.13 2.27
N GLN A 228 4.20 -17.95 3.24
CA GLN A 228 5.06 -18.48 4.31
C GLN A 228 6.19 -19.33 3.75
N GLN A 229 5.90 -20.23 2.80
CA GLN A 229 6.91 -21.09 2.15
C GLN A 229 7.92 -20.28 1.34
N LEU A 230 7.47 -19.23 0.62
CA LEU A 230 8.35 -18.30 -0.07
C LEU A 230 9.32 -17.63 0.91
N ILE A 231 8.78 -17.04 1.99
CA ILE A 231 9.58 -16.31 2.98
C ILE A 231 10.54 -17.25 3.68
N ALA A 232 10.13 -18.46 4.03
CA ALA A 232 10.99 -19.49 4.64
C ALA A 232 12.16 -19.87 3.71
N ALA A 233 11.93 -19.98 2.40
CA ALA A 233 13.01 -20.25 1.43
C ALA A 233 14.01 -19.08 1.36
N ILE A 234 13.51 -17.83 1.35
CA ILE A 234 14.35 -16.61 1.38
C ILE A 234 15.17 -16.57 2.69
N GLU A 235 14.56 -16.88 3.83
CA GLU A 235 15.25 -16.91 5.12
C GLU A 235 16.32 -18.01 5.18
N SER A 236 16.06 -19.17 4.56
CA SER A 236 17.03 -20.28 4.47
C SER A 236 18.23 -19.91 3.60
N ALA A 237 18.06 -19.01 2.63
CA ALA A 237 19.13 -18.44 1.80
C ALA A 237 19.83 -17.23 2.48
N GLY A 238 19.54 -16.95 3.74
CA GLY A 238 20.16 -15.85 4.51
C GLY A 238 19.44 -14.51 4.41
N GLY A 239 18.40 -14.39 3.57
CA GLY A 239 17.57 -13.19 3.42
C GLY A 239 16.53 -13.04 4.53
N ALA A 240 15.64 -12.06 4.39
CA ALA A 240 14.45 -11.88 5.23
C ALA A 240 13.27 -11.38 4.37
N GLY A 241 12.05 -11.71 4.79
CA GLY A 241 10.86 -11.29 4.05
C GLY A 241 9.67 -11.04 4.97
N LYS A 242 8.72 -10.21 4.50
CA LYS A 242 7.44 -9.96 5.16
C LYS A 242 6.37 -9.56 4.14
N VAL A 243 5.13 -9.80 4.47
CA VAL A 243 4.00 -9.30 3.66
C VAL A 243 3.88 -7.78 3.79
N VAL A 244 3.61 -7.09 2.67
CA VAL A 244 3.34 -5.65 2.63
C VAL A 244 1.83 -5.41 2.72
N GLY A 245 1.42 -4.53 3.64
CA GLY A 245 0.01 -4.17 3.82
C GLY A 245 -0.79 -5.20 4.62
N ALA A 246 -2.05 -5.40 4.24
CA ALA A 246 -2.97 -6.21 5.03
C ALA A 246 -2.72 -7.73 4.94
N GLY A 247 -2.03 -8.20 3.90
CA GLY A 247 -1.93 -9.63 3.65
C GLY A 247 -3.27 -10.25 3.27
N SER A 248 -3.43 -11.53 3.58
CA SER A 248 -4.67 -12.27 3.35
C SER A 248 -4.74 -13.52 4.21
N ARG A 249 -5.94 -14.05 4.40
CA ARG A 249 -6.17 -15.36 5.04
C ARG A 249 -6.18 -16.46 4.01
N THR A 250 -6.63 -16.15 2.79
CA THR A 250 -6.80 -17.07 1.67
C THR A 250 -6.26 -16.43 0.38
N GLY A 251 -6.03 -17.24 -0.65
CA GLY A 251 -5.44 -16.75 -1.90
C GLY A 251 -3.97 -16.35 -1.74
N GLY A 252 -3.50 -15.36 -2.50
CA GLY A 252 -2.17 -14.77 -2.34
C GLY A 252 -2.13 -13.75 -1.20
N ALA A 253 -0.93 -13.37 -0.76
CA ALA A 253 -0.75 -12.32 0.26
C ALA A 253 -0.62 -10.91 -0.33
N GLY A 254 -0.76 -10.76 -1.65
CA GLY A 254 -0.32 -9.55 -2.35
C GLY A 254 1.19 -9.50 -2.48
N MET A 255 1.80 -8.35 -2.17
CA MET A 255 3.26 -8.19 -2.27
C MET A 255 3.97 -8.66 -1.00
N VAL A 256 5.09 -9.33 -1.19
CA VAL A 256 6.10 -9.62 -0.15
C VAL A 256 7.30 -8.72 -0.40
N LEU A 257 7.73 -8.00 0.63
CA LEU A 257 9.02 -7.30 0.66
C LEU A 257 10.08 -8.29 1.11
N ALA A 258 11.14 -8.45 0.33
CA ALA A 258 12.28 -9.31 0.65
C ALA A 258 13.59 -8.51 0.58
N ILE A 259 14.54 -8.80 1.47
CA ILE A 259 15.90 -8.25 1.48
C ILE A 259 16.91 -9.39 1.63
N GLY A 260 18.09 -9.23 1.03
CA GLY A 260 19.16 -10.22 1.03
C GLY A 260 19.92 -10.21 -0.29
N ASP A 261 20.45 -11.37 -0.69
CA ASP A 261 21.03 -11.54 -2.02
C ASP A 261 19.91 -11.46 -3.08
N ARG A 262 19.98 -10.43 -3.91
CA ARG A 262 18.94 -10.15 -4.90
C ARG A 262 18.78 -11.24 -5.95
N GLU A 263 19.89 -11.78 -6.43
CA GLU A 263 19.88 -12.82 -7.48
C GLU A 263 19.21 -14.10 -6.94
N GLU A 264 19.56 -14.48 -5.72
CA GLU A 264 18.98 -15.66 -5.08
C GLU A 264 17.50 -15.44 -4.76
N ILE A 265 17.09 -14.24 -4.30
CA ILE A 265 15.67 -13.90 -4.05
C ILE A 265 14.86 -14.01 -5.36
N VAL A 266 15.35 -13.43 -6.46
CA VAL A 266 14.69 -13.48 -7.77
C VAL A 266 14.59 -14.92 -8.29
N LYS A 267 15.61 -15.73 -8.10
CA LYS A 267 15.62 -17.16 -8.45
C LYS A 267 14.57 -17.92 -7.64
N ILE A 268 14.55 -17.76 -6.30
CA ILE A 268 13.57 -18.40 -5.40
C ILE A 268 12.13 -18.05 -5.80
N ALA A 269 11.87 -16.80 -6.15
CA ALA A 269 10.57 -16.33 -6.63
C ALA A 269 10.21 -16.95 -8.00
N GLY A 270 11.19 -16.97 -8.94
CA GLY A 270 11.03 -17.55 -10.27
C GLY A 270 10.70 -19.04 -10.25
N GLU A 271 11.32 -19.84 -9.37
CA GLU A 271 11.02 -21.26 -9.16
C GLU A 271 9.56 -21.50 -8.72
N ARG A 272 8.89 -20.47 -8.18
CA ARG A 272 7.48 -20.46 -7.76
C ARG A 272 6.56 -19.75 -8.73
N SER A 273 7.08 -19.32 -9.89
CA SER A 273 6.34 -18.51 -10.87
C SER A 273 5.75 -17.22 -10.27
N MET A 274 6.43 -16.64 -9.28
CA MET A 274 6.04 -15.39 -8.63
C MET A 274 6.81 -14.22 -9.26
N PRO A 275 6.11 -13.26 -9.92
CA PRO A 275 6.77 -12.11 -10.51
C PRO A 275 7.47 -11.24 -9.46
N THR A 276 8.58 -10.62 -9.85
CA THR A 276 9.34 -9.69 -9.02
C THR A 276 9.36 -8.30 -9.63
N MET A 277 9.48 -7.29 -8.76
CA MET A 277 9.67 -5.88 -9.18
C MET A 277 10.62 -5.16 -8.23
N GLU A 278 11.20 -4.08 -8.71
CA GLU A 278 12.02 -3.16 -7.89
C GLU A 278 11.13 -2.26 -7.01
N LEU A 279 11.72 -1.69 -5.96
CA LEU A 279 11.03 -0.73 -5.10
C LEU A 279 10.88 0.65 -5.74
#